data_bb01ca5dba70bde76f76fd0f9a4f16a8
#
_entry.id   bb01ca5dba70bde76f76fd0f9a4f16a8
#
_cell.length_a   1.000
_cell.length_b   1.000
_cell.length_c   1.000
_cell.angle_alpha   90.00
_cell.angle_beta   90.00
_cell.angle_gamma   90.00
#
_symmetry.space_group_name_H-M   'P 1'
#
loop_
_entity.id
_entity.type
_entity.pdbx_description
1 polymer ?
#
loop_
_entity_poly.entity_id
_entity_poly.type
_entity_poly.pdbx_seq_one_letter_code
_entity_poly.pdbx_strand_id
1 'polypeptide(L)'
;MEPKKANERVREIISQGYKASKWFFRHGPASGIEGVNANIELVEALRDGSGHEADIMMDAWSSWSVPYTLGIAAKIAEYNIKWLEEPVLADKLDSYIELQRNSPIPISGGEHEYTRWGFRQIVENKAMDYLQPDIYWAGGISELVKICSLASTFDLPVIPHGHSAQATAHLIAAQSPDTCPIQEHLIKWNQVHQFFLKEQLNPINGEISVSRLEKPGVGMEINENKVESEKILSWSND
;
A
#
# COMPACT_ATOMS: atom_id res chain seq x y z
N MET A 1 -7.95 -12.03 -11.12
CA MET A 1 -7.79 -11.66 -12.55
C MET A 1 -7.25 -12.89 -13.26
N GLU A 2 -7.62 -13.13 -14.51
CA GLU A 2 -7.05 -14.21 -15.31
C GLU A 2 -5.55 -13.96 -15.52
N PRO A 3 -4.65 -14.99 -15.41
CA PRO A 3 -3.21 -14.81 -15.51
C PRO A 3 -2.76 -14.07 -16.79
N LYS A 4 -3.34 -14.42 -17.96
CA LYS A 4 -3.04 -13.73 -19.21
C LYS A 4 -3.35 -12.25 -19.17
N LYS A 5 -4.49 -11.86 -18.62
CA LYS A 5 -4.88 -10.44 -18.47
C LYS A 5 -4.00 -9.72 -17.46
N ALA A 6 -3.53 -10.41 -16.42
CA ALA A 6 -2.60 -9.86 -15.44
C ALA A 6 -1.24 -9.58 -16.08
N ASN A 7 -0.72 -10.50 -16.89
CA ASN A 7 0.51 -10.32 -17.67
C ASN A 7 0.42 -9.11 -18.62
N GLU A 8 -0.65 -9.03 -19.41
CA GLU A 8 -0.88 -7.90 -20.33
C GLU A 8 -0.95 -6.56 -19.55
N ARG A 9 -1.68 -6.54 -18.42
CA ARG A 9 -1.85 -5.33 -17.63
C ARG A 9 -0.58 -4.88 -16.92
N VAL A 10 0.23 -5.81 -16.38
CA VAL A 10 1.49 -5.41 -15.75
C VAL A 10 2.48 -4.87 -16.78
N ARG A 11 2.55 -5.45 -17.99
CA ARG A 11 3.36 -4.89 -19.10
C ARG A 11 2.97 -3.45 -19.41
N GLU A 12 1.66 -3.17 -19.48
CA GLU A 12 1.15 -1.82 -19.68
C GLU A 12 1.60 -0.87 -18.58
N ILE A 13 1.46 -1.27 -17.30
CA ILE A 13 1.87 -0.47 -16.15
C ILE A 13 3.37 -0.16 -16.21
N ILE A 14 4.21 -1.16 -16.45
CA ILE A 14 5.66 -0.96 -16.55
C ILE A 14 6.02 -0.06 -17.75
N SER A 15 5.32 -0.19 -18.88
CA SER A 15 5.54 0.68 -20.04
C SER A 15 5.18 2.16 -19.78
N GLN A 16 4.33 2.44 -18.79
CA GLN A 16 4.01 3.78 -18.30
C GLN A 16 5.07 4.35 -17.34
N GLY A 17 6.18 3.62 -17.10
CA GLY A 17 7.30 4.05 -16.27
C GLY A 17 7.22 3.65 -14.80
N TYR A 18 6.16 2.97 -14.36
CA TYR A 18 6.09 2.48 -12.98
C TYR A 18 7.18 1.43 -12.72
N LYS A 19 7.83 1.52 -11.57
CA LYS A 19 8.90 0.62 -11.13
C LYS A 19 8.40 -0.55 -10.28
N ALA A 20 7.16 -0.45 -9.82
CA ALA A 20 6.54 -1.42 -8.93
C ALA A 20 5.04 -1.54 -9.22
N SER A 21 4.45 -2.69 -8.88
CA SER A 21 3.00 -2.89 -8.98
C SER A 21 2.49 -3.83 -7.90
N LYS A 22 1.34 -3.49 -7.30
CA LYS A 22 0.66 -4.29 -6.26
C LYS A 22 -0.60 -4.93 -6.83
N TRP A 23 -0.84 -6.20 -6.50
CA TRP A 23 -1.88 -7.05 -7.02
C TRP A 23 -2.56 -7.83 -5.92
N PHE A 24 -3.88 -8.07 -6.06
CA PHE A 24 -4.66 -8.83 -5.10
C PHE A 24 -4.72 -10.31 -5.46
N PHE A 25 -4.55 -11.16 -4.46
CA PHE A 25 -4.95 -12.56 -4.56
C PHE A 25 -6.48 -12.70 -4.60
N ARG A 26 -6.96 -13.75 -5.28
CA ARG A 26 -8.40 -14.04 -5.35
C ARG A 26 -8.82 -15.23 -4.49
N HIS A 27 -7.87 -16.09 -4.16
CA HIS A 27 -8.12 -17.36 -3.52
C HIS A 27 -7.50 -17.40 -2.13
N GLY A 28 -8.26 -17.95 -1.19
CA GLY A 28 -7.84 -18.16 0.18
C GLY A 28 -7.93 -19.66 0.56
N PRO A 29 -7.79 -19.98 1.86
CA PRO A 29 -7.78 -21.38 2.34
C PRO A 29 -8.97 -22.22 1.90
N ALA A 30 -10.16 -21.63 1.79
CA ALA A 30 -11.38 -22.32 1.37
C ALA A 30 -11.39 -22.75 -0.11
N SER A 31 -10.48 -22.24 -0.94
CA SER A 31 -10.40 -22.56 -2.37
C SER A 31 -9.62 -23.85 -2.67
N GLY A 32 -9.09 -24.53 -1.65
CA GLY A 32 -8.35 -25.78 -1.79
C GLY A 32 -7.12 -25.68 -2.71
N ILE A 33 -6.68 -26.81 -3.25
CA ILE A 33 -5.48 -26.90 -4.08
C ILE A 33 -5.61 -26.13 -5.42
N GLU A 34 -6.81 -26.08 -5.98
CA GLU A 34 -7.06 -25.33 -7.21
C GLU A 34 -6.84 -23.82 -7.00
N GLY A 35 -7.29 -23.29 -5.87
CA GLY A 35 -7.04 -21.89 -5.51
C GLY A 35 -5.56 -21.60 -5.25
N VAL A 36 -4.84 -22.53 -4.64
CA VAL A 36 -3.38 -22.43 -4.48
C VAL A 36 -2.69 -22.36 -5.83
N ASN A 37 -3.00 -23.25 -6.75
CA ASN A 37 -2.41 -23.27 -8.10
C ASN A 37 -2.74 -21.98 -8.86
N ALA A 38 -3.98 -21.52 -8.81
CA ALA A 38 -4.40 -20.27 -9.47
C ALA A 38 -3.69 -19.02 -8.91
N ASN A 39 -3.39 -18.99 -7.61
CA ASN A 39 -2.58 -17.92 -7.01
C ASN A 39 -1.12 -17.96 -7.49
N ILE A 40 -0.53 -19.13 -7.63
CA ILE A 40 0.85 -19.31 -8.15
C ILE A 40 0.90 -18.88 -9.63
N GLU A 41 -0.02 -19.36 -10.46
CA GLU A 41 -0.11 -18.99 -11.88
C GLU A 41 -0.29 -17.47 -12.07
N LEU A 42 -1.02 -16.80 -11.17
CA LEU A 42 -1.13 -15.34 -11.19
C LEU A 42 0.23 -14.68 -10.96
N VAL A 43 0.97 -15.11 -9.94
CA VAL A 43 2.28 -14.54 -9.59
C VAL A 43 3.30 -14.79 -10.71
N GLU A 44 3.33 -16.00 -11.27
CA GLU A 44 4.17 -16.35 -12.43
C GLU A 44 3.89 -15.42 -13.62
N ALA A 45 2.61 -15.26 -13.97
CA ALA A 45 2.20 -14.39 -15.06
C ALA A 45 2.56 -12.92 -14.84
N LEU A 46 2.48 -12.44 -13.60
CA LEU A 46 2.91 -11.09 -13.23
C LEU A 46 4.41 -10.92 -13.37
N ARG A 47 5.21 -11.87 -12.89
CA ARG A 47 6.67 -11.83 -13.01
C ARG A 47 7.12 -11.91 -14.47
N ASP A 48 6.53 -12.79 -15.26
CA ASP A 48 6.82 -12.88 -16.70
C ASP A 48 6.48 -11.59 -17.43
N GLY A 49 5.37 -10.93 -17.06
CA GLY A 49 4.95 -9.68 -17.66
C GLY A 49 5.77 -8.46 -17.23
N SER A 50 6.20 -8.38 -15.97
CA SER A 50 6.92 -7.23 -15.40
C SER A 50 8.41 -7.25 -15.71
N GLY A 51 8.99 -8.41 -16.05
CA GLY A 51 10.43 -8.61 -16.10
C GLY A 51 11.06 -8.70 -14.71
N HIS A 52 12.39 -8.81 -14.63
CA HIS A 52 13.11 -9.02 -13.38
C HIS A 52 13.38 -7.75 -12.58
N GLU A 53 13.39 -6.59 -13.23
CA GLU A 53 13.76 -5.30 -12.62
C GLU A 53 12.61 -4.63 -11.86
N ALA A 54 11.37 -4.97 -12.15
CA ALA A 54 10.22 -4.36 -11.50
C ALA A 54 9.84 -5.09 -10.21
N ASP A 55 9.50 -4.32 -9.18
CA ASP A 55 8.98 -4.87 -7.93
C ASP A 55 7.52 -5.32 -8.11
N ILE A 56 7.22 -6.52 -7.63
CA ILE A 56 5.85 -7.04 -7.52
C ILE A 56 5.51 -7.19 -6.04
N MET A 57 4.35 -6.67 -5.67
CA MET A 57 3.78 -6.85 -4.34
C MET A 57 2.45 -7.58 -4.45
N MET A 58 2.16 -8.43 -3.47
CA MET A 58 0.93 -9.23 -3.46
C MET A 58 0.15 -8.98 -2.18
N ASP A 59 -1.14 -8.71 -2.34
CA ASP A 59 -2.05 -8.34 -1.27
C ASP A 59 -3.09 -9.45 -1.05
N ALA A 60 -3.22 -9.91 0.17
CA ALA A 60 -4.20 -10.94 0.58
C ALA A 60 -5.39 -10.35 1.34
N TRP A 61 -5.36 -9.06 1.62
CA TRP A 61 -6.43 -8.27 2.23
C TRP A 61 -7.12 -8.98 3.41
N SER A 62 -6.31 -9.33 4.40
CA SER A 62 -6.72 -9.92 5.68
C SER A 62 -7.50 -11.25 5.59
N SER A 63 -7.38 -11.97 4.47
CA SER A 63 -8.27 -13.10 4.17
C SER A 63 -7.69 -14.49 4.45
N TRP A 64 -6.44 -14.58 4.90
CA TRP A 64 -5.73 -15.85 5.07
C TRP A 64 -5.50 -16.25 6.53
N SER A 65 -4.81 -17.37 6.71
CA SER A 65 -4.27 -17.86 7.98
C SER A 65 -2.76 -17.99 7.91
N VAL A 66 -2.08 -18.06 9.05
CA VAL A 66 -0.62 -18.22 9.12
C VAL A 66 -0.14 -19.44 8.33
N PRO A 67 -0.67 -20.66 8.53
CA PRO A 67 -0.21 -21.83 7.78
C PRO A 67 -0.42 -21.70 6.27
N TYR A 68 -1.55 -21.12 5.84
CA TYR A 68 -1.81 -20.92 4.42
C TYR A 68 -0.84 -19.90 3.82
N THR A 69 -0.60 -18.80 4.51
CA THR A 69 0.34 -17.76 4.10
C THR A 69 1.75 -18.34 3.90
N LEU A 70 2.26 -19.06 4.91
CA LEU A 70 3.59 -19.69 4.81
C LEU A 70 3.66 -20.71 3.67
N GLY A 71 2.59 -21.48 3.46
CA GLY A 71 2.50 -22.44 2.37
C GLY A 71 2.52 -21.79 0.98
N ILE A 72 1.83 -20.66 0.80
CA ILE A 72 1.88 -19.86 -0.45
C ILE A 72 3.23 -19.18 -0.59
N ALA A 73 3.73 -18.51 0.45
CA ALA A 73 5.02 -17.81 0.43
C ALA A 73 6.17 -18.73 -0.02
N ALA A 74 6.23 -19.95 0.51
CA ALA A 74 7.24 -20.92 0.11
C ALA A 74 7.17 -21.31 -1.39
N LYS A 75 5.96 -21.32 -1.97
CA LYS A 75 5.75 -21.68 -3.39
C LYS A 75 6.03 -20.53 -4.37
N ILE A 76 5.89 -19.29 -3.92
CA ILE A 76 6.08 -18.12 -4.77
C ILE A 76 7.38 -17.36 -4.49
N ALA A 77 8.22 -17.82 -3.55
CA ALA A 77 9.49 -17.18 -3.19
C ALA A 77 10.44 -17.01 -4.38
N GLU A 78 10.45 -17.96 -5.31
CA GLU A 78 11.29 -17.93 -6.52
C GLU A 78 10.96 -16.78 -7.48
N TYR A 79 9.74 -16.22 -7.39
CA TYR A 79 9.32 -15.08 -8.23
C TYR A 79 9.76 -13.72 -7.68
N ASN A 80 10.58 -13.67 -6.62
CA ASN A 80 11.12 -12.44 -6.04
C ASN A 80 10.04 -11.38 -5.73
N ILE A 81 9.04 -11.77 -4.96
CA ILE A 81 7.97 -10.88 -4.51
C ILE A 81 8.52 -9.96 -3.41
N LYS A 82 8.30 -8.64 -3.55
CA LYS A 82 8.83 -7.64 -2.61
C LYS A 82 8.22 -7.76 -1.22
N TRP A 83 6.88 -7.98 -1.14
CA TRP A 83 6.19 -8.31 0.11
C TRP A 83 4.84 -8.99 -0.12
N LEU A 84 4.36 -9.68 0.92
CA LEU A 84 2.98 -10.11 1.10
C LEU A 84 2.29 -9.14 2.06
N GLU A 85 1.23 -8.48 1.56
CA GLU A 85 0.48 -7.48 2.29
C GLU A 85 -0.73 -8.08 2.97
N GLU A 86 -0.92 -7.70 4.23
CA GLU A 86 -2.06 -8.06 5.08
C GLU A 86 -2.57 -9.51 4.91
N PRO A 87 -1.71 -10.52 5.09
CA PRO A 87 -2.16 -11.91 4.91
C PRO A 87 -3.19 -12.34 5.96
N VAL A 88 -3.16 -11.76 7.16
CA VAL A 88 -4.07 -12.06 8.26
C VAL A 88 -4.76 -10.79 8.77
N LEU A 89 -5.82 -10.92 9.57
CA LEU A 89 -6.53 -9.77 10.16
C LEU A 89 -5.56 -8.86 10.93
N ALA A 90 -5.75 -7.55 10.81
CA ALA A 90 -4.86 -6.53 11.36
C ALA A 90 -4.68 -6.60 12.89
N ASP A 91 -5.71 -7.07 13.61
CA ASP A 91 -5.70 -7.22 15.08
C ASP A 91 -4.90 -8.43 15.59
N LYS A 92 -4.37 -9.27 14.70
CA LYS A 92 -3.63 -10.50 15.05
C LYS A 92 -2.14 -10.27 15.10
N LEU A 93 -1.67 -9.41 16.02
CA LEU A 93 -0.26 -9.07 16.16
C LEU A 93 0.66 -10.30 16.27
N ASP A 94 0.29 -11.30 17.08
CA ASP A 94 1.09 -12.52 17.26
C ASP A 94 1.23 -13.32 15.96
N SER A 95 0.19 -13.31 15.13
CA SER A 95 0.24 -13.95 13.80
C SER A 95 1.19 -13.22 12.85
N TYR A 96 1.22 -11.89 12.88
CA TYR A 96 2.21 -11.11 12.11
C TYR A 96 3.64 -11.37 12.57
N ILE A 97 3.88 -11.46 13.88
CA ILE A 97 5.19 -11.81 14.45
C ILE A 97 5.64 -13.21 13.98
N GLU A 98 4.72 -14.18 13.97
CA GLU A 98 5.01 -15.53 13.47
C GLU A 98 5.32 -15.51 11.96
N LEU A 99 4.55 -14.79 11.18
CA LEU A 99 4.75 -14.65 9.73
C LEU A 99 6.07 -13.96 9.40
N GLN A 100 6.38 -12.84 10.04
CA GLN A 100 7.63 -12.10 9.80
C GLN A 100 8.86 -12.98 10.07
N ARG A 101 8.82 -13.82 11.10
CA ARG A 101 9.93 -14.71 11.46
C ARG A 101 10.13 -15.91 10.52
N ASN A 102 9.06 -16.40 9.90
CA ASN A 102 9.05 -17.69 9.20
C ASN A 102 8.78 -17.57 7.70
N SER A 103 8.31 -16.43 7.22
CA SER A 103 8.06 -16.24 5.78
C SER A 103 9.35 -16.01 5.01
N PRO A 104 9.57 -16.70 3.87
CA PRO A 104 10.67 -16.38 2.97
C PRO A 104 10.46 -15.09 2.17
N ILE A 105 9.28 -14.51 2.24
CA ILE A 105 8.90 -13.24 1.59
C ILE A 105 8.59 -12.23 2.70
N PRO A 106 9.10 -10.99 2.62
CA PRO A 106 8.80 -9.94 3.58
C PRO A 106 7.29 -9.73 3.77
N ILE A 107 6.90 -9.39 4.99
CA ILE A 107 5.50 -9.13 5.36
C ILE A 107 5.27 -7.62 5.49
N SER A 108 4.17 -7.14 4.96
CA SER A 108 3.74 -5.75 5.09
C SER A 108 2.31 -5.63 5.59
N GLY A 109 1.96 -4.44 6.03
CA GLY A 109 0.60 -4.09 6.43
C GLY A 109 0.55 -2.79 7.23
N GLY A 110 -0.64 -2.51 7.76
CA GLY A 110 -0.87 -1.35 8.58
C GLY A 110 -1.85 -0.33 8.02
N GLU A 111 -2.46 -0.58 6.85
CA GLU A 111 -3.52 0.30 6.35
C GLU A 111 -4.75 0.32 7.27
N HIS A 112 -4.96 -0.77 8.02
CA HIS A 112 -6.03 -0.90 9.01
C HIS A 112 -5.58 -0.58 10.45
N GLU A 113 -4.34 -0.07 10.65
CA GLU A 113 -3.85 0.31 11.96
C GLU A 113 -4.00 1.83 12.21
N TYR A 114 -4.21 2.20 13.46
CA TYR A 114 -4.49 3.58 13.85
C TYR A 114 -3.42 4.13 14.76
N THR A 115 -3.00 5.35 14.48
CA THR A 115 -2.08 6.17 15.26
C THR A 115 -0.70 5.53 15.52
N ARG A 116 0.26 6.35 15.96
CA ARG A 116 1.58 5.85 16.42
C ARG A 116 1.51 4.83 17.56
N TRP A 117 0.41 4.79 18.31
CA TRP A 117 0.28 3.86 19.42
C TRP A 117 0.07 2.41 18.97
N GLY A 118 -0.73 2.19 17.92
CA GLY A 118 -0.84 0.89 17.28
C GLY A 118 0.43 0.51 16.54
N PHE A 119 0.98 1.43 15.74
CA PHE A 119 2.26 1.20 15.04
C PHE A 119 3.42 0.91 15.99
N ARG A 120 3.42 1.49 17.20
CA ARG A 120 4.42 1.16 18.23
C ARG A 120 4.43 -0.34 18.55
N GLN A 121 3.26 -0.96 18.67
CA GLN A 121 3.18 -2.40 18.96
C GLN A 121 3.77 -3.23 17.82
N ILE A 122 3.50 -2.84 16.57
CA ILE A 122 4.04 -3.51 15.38
C ILE A 122 5.57 -3.39 15.34
N VAL A 123 6.09 -2.19 15.55
CA VAL A 123 7.52 -1.86 15.47
C VAL A 123 8.32 -2.54 16.59
N GLU A 124 7.89 -2.38 17.85
CA GLU A 124 8.59 -2.96 19.01
C GLU A 124 8.63 -4.49 18.97
N ASN A 125 7.61 -5.13 18.40
CA ASN A 125 7.54 -6.59 18.26
C ASN A 125 8.12 -7.12 16.94
N LYS A 126 8.59 -6.23 16.05
CA LYS A 126 9.09 -6.60 14.70
C LYS A 126 8.09 -7.46 13.94
N ALA A 127 6.83 -7.02 13.94
CA ALA A 127 5.73 -7.80 13.37
C ALA A 127 5.66 -7.72 11.84
N MET A 128 6.27 -6.71 11.24
CA MET A 128 6.26 -6.46 9.79
C MET A 128 7.62 -5.95 9.31
N ASP A 129 7.91 -6.11 8.03
CA ASP A 129 9.12 -5.63 7.36
C ASP A 129 8.89 -4.27 6.66
N TYR A 130 7.65 -3.98 6.29
CA TYR A 130 7.21 -2.70 5.70
C TYR A 130 5.94 -2.23 6.40
N LEU A 131 5.88 -0.93 6.71
CA LEU A 131 4.72 -0.31 7.35
C LEU A 131 3.92 0.49 6.32
N GLN A 132 2.59 0.30 6.28
CA GLN A 132 1.71 0.93 5.30
C GLN A 132 0.58 1.73 5.97
N PRO A 133 0.90 2.76 6.80
CA PRO A 133 -0.13 3.57 7.43
C PRO A 133 -0.97 4.30 6.38
N ASP A 134 -2.28 4.32 6.56
CA ASP A 134 -3.17 5.16 5.76
C ASP A 134 -3.26 6.58 6.34
N ILE A 135 -3.06 7.59 5.49
CA ILE A 135 -2.98 8.98 5.96
C ILE A 135 -4.31 9.49 6.53
N TYR A 136 -5.44 8.98 6.08
CA TYR A 136 -6.76 9.35 6.61
C TYR A 136 -7.09 8.60 7.89
N TRP A 137 -6.75 7.30 7.95
CA TRP A 137 -7.12 6.44 9.06
C TRP A 137 -6.15 6.52 10.22
N ALA A 138 -4.86 6.61 9.95
CA ALA A 138 -3.87 6.67 11.02
C ALA A 138 -3.85 8.00 11.79
N GLY A 139 -4.59 9.04 11.34
CA GLY A 139 -4.73 10.30 12.08
C GLY A 139 -4.12 11.52 11.38
N GLY A 140 -3.91 11.47 10.07
CA GLY A 140 -3.46 12.61 9.24
C GLY A 140 -1.95 12.76 9.16
N ILE A 141 -1.50 13.77 8.43
CA ILE A 141 -0.08 14.03 8.14
C ILE A 141 0.76 14.12 9.42
N SER A 142 0.29 14.85 10.42
CA SER A 142 1.02 15.03 11.68
C SER A 142 1.23 13.74 12.48
N GLU A 143 0.33 12.79 12.33
CA GLU A 143 0.47 11.47 12.96
C GLU A 143 1.40 10.58 12.13
N LEU A 144 1.30 10.61 10.79
CA LEU A 144 2.21 9.87 9.93
C LEU A 144 3.67 10.32 10.08
N VAL A 145 3.94 11.63 10.25
CA VAL A 145 5.30 12.11 10.55
C VAL A 145 5.87 11.44 11.81
N LYS A 146 5.05 11.24 12.84
CA LYS A 146 5.47 10.56 14.08
C LYS A 146 5.66 9.06 13.87
N ILE A 147 4.81 8.44 13.04
CA ILE A 147 4.97 7.03 12.65
C ILE A 147 6.27 6.85 11.87
N CYS A 148 6.58 7.71 10.90
CA CYS A 148 7.84 7.70 10.17
C CYS A 148 9.04 7.87 11.11
N SER A 149 8.96 8.81 12.06
CA SER A 149 10.02 9.03 13.05
C SER A 149 10.22 7.81 13.96
N LEU A 150 9.15 7.15 14.36
CA LEU A 150 9.21 5.91 15.12
C LEU A 150 9.84 4.77 14.29
N ALA A 151 9.35 4.55 13.09
CA ALA A 151 9.81 3.49 12.19
C ALA A 151 11.32 3.63 11.84
N SER A 152 11.78 4.86 11.61
CA SER A 152 13.18 5.15 11.28
C SER A 152 14.16 4.77 12.38
N THR A 153 13.73 4.73 13.66
CA THR A 153 14.58 4.26 14.79
C THR A 153 14.77 2.75 14.82
N PHE A 154 14.04 2.02 13.98
CA PHE A 154 14.13 0.56 13.82
C PHE A 154 14.50 0.15 12.37
N ASP A 155 14.93 1.11 11.55
CA ASP A 155 15.26 0.90 10.13
C ASP A 155 14.11 0.29 9.31
N LEU A 156 12.86 0.57 9.71
CA LEU A 156 11.67 0.07 9.02
C LEU A 156 11.18 1.08 7.98
N PRO A 157 11.06 0.67 6.70
CA PRO A 157 10.48 1.51 5.65
C PRO A 157 8.98 1.72 5.86
N VAL A 158 8.53 2.94 5.57
CA VAL A 158 7.13 3.34 5.58
C VAL A 158 6.68 3.67 4.17
N ILE A 159 5.74 2.91 3.65
CA ILE A 159 5.11 3.12 2.35
C ILE A 159 3.63 3.42 2.60
N PRO A 160 3.23 4.69 2.76
CA PRO A 160 1.86 5.02 3.10
C PRO A 160 0.87 4.47 2.09
N HIS A 161 -0.24 3.90 2.58
CA HIS A 161 -1.34 3.43 1.75
C HIS A 161 -1.88 4.55 0.85
N GLY A 162 -2.21 4.23 -0.38
CA GLY A 162 -2.35 5.16 -1.49
C GLY A 162 -3.62 6.01 -1.56
N HIS A 163 -4.36 6.24 -0.47
CA HIS A 163 -5.64 6.96 -0.48
C HIS A 163 -5.53 8.45 -0.86
N SER A 164 -4.47 9.15 -0.54
CA SER A 164 -4.28 10.55 -0.88
C SER A 164 -2.98 10.80 -1.61
N ALA A 165 -3.05 10.93 -2.93
CA ALA A 165 -1.87 11.22 -3.74
C ALA A 165 -1.16 12.51 -3.28
N GLN A 166 -1.91 13.60 -3.01
CA GLN A 166 -1.35 14.89 -2.62
C GLN A 166 -0.71 14.86 -1.24
N ALA A 167 -1.49 14.48 -0.22
CA ALA A 167 -1.02 14.51 1.16
C ALA A 167 0.15 13.53 1.38
N THR A 168 0.09 12.35 0.76
CA THR A 168 1.16 11.34 0.81
C THR A 168 2.42 11.83 0.10
N ALA A 169 2.29 12.48 -1.08
CA ALA A 169 3.44 13.04 -1.78
C ALA A 169 4.17 14.11 -0.95
N HIS A 170 3.44 15.01 -0.28
CA HIS A 170 4.03 15.99 0.63
C HIS A 170 4.74 15.33 1.82
N LEU A 171 4.12 14.31 2.41
CA LEU A 171 4.74 13.56 3.51
C LEU A 171 6.07 12.92 3.05
N ILE A 172 6.04 12.16 1.96
CA ILE A 172 7.21 11.43 1.45
C ILE A 172 8.33 12.38 1.04
N ALA A 173 8.00 13.50 0.37
CA ALA A 173 8.98 14.51 -0.01
C ALA A 173 9.71 15.16 1.19
N ALA A 174 9.11 15.09 2.39
CA ALA A 174 9.68 15.60 3.63
C ALA A 174 10.42 14.53 4.48
N GLN A 175 10.49 13.29 4.01
CA GLN A 175 11.18 12.18 4.69
C GLN A 175 12.47 11.78 3.97
N SER A 176 13.33 11.03 4.68
CA SER A 176 14.46 10.36 4.04
C SER A 176 13.96 9.30 3.05
N PRO A 177 14.60 9.14 1.87
CA PRO A 177 14.30 8.03 0.97
C PRO A 177 14.48 6.64 1.61
N ASP A 178 15.32 6.50 2.64
CA ASP A 178 15.46 5.26 3.39
C ASP A 178 14.21 4.96 4.23
N THR A 179 13.55 6.02 4.75
CA THR A 179 12.32 5.89 5.53
C THR A 179 11.10 5.75 4.62
N CYS A 180 11.00 6.56 3.56
CA CYS A 180 9.87 6.53 2.62
C CYS A 180 10.38 6.37 1.18
N PRO A 181 10.71 5.14 0.76
CA PRO A 181 11.38 4.89 -0.53
C PRO A 181 10.48 5.06 -1.75
N ILE A 182 9.19 4.81 -1.63
CA ILE A 182 8.22 4.86 -2.72
C ILE A 182 6.86 5.35 -2.23
N GLN A 183 6.04 5.84 -3.17
CA GLN A 183 4.64 6.17 -2.93
C GLN A 183 3.73 5.14 -3.58
N GLU A 184 2.76 4.62 -2.85
CA GLU A 184 1.68 3.86 -3.43
C GLU A 184 0.70 4.78 -4.18
N HIS A 185 0.27 4.35 -5.37
CA HIS A 185 -0.71 5.03 -6.19
C HIS A 185 -1.85 4.09 -6.59
N LEU A 186 -3.02 4.27 -6.01
CA LEU A 186 -4.21 3.47 -6.31
C LEU A 186 -4.82 3.92 -7.65
N ILE A 187 -4.41 3.34 -8.77
CA ILE A 187 -4.73 3.79 -10.12
C ILE A 187 -6.23 4.06 -10.32
N LYS A 188 -7.11 3.17 -9.84
CA LYS A 188 -8.56 3.35 -9.96
C LYS A 188 -9.12 4.31 -8.92
N TRP A 189 -8.72 4.14 -7.67
CA TRP A 189 -9.30 4.88 -6.55
C TRP A 189 -8.85 6.34 -6.52
N ASN A 190 -7.62 6.65 -6.94
CA ASN A 190 -7.18 8.05 -7.03
C ASN A 190 -7.97 8.87 -8.05
N GLN A 191 -8.50 8.26 -9.10
CA GLN A 191 -9.42 8.94 -10.01
C GLN A 191 -10.73 9.35 -9.31
N VAL A 192 -11.25 8.48 -8.44
CA VAL A 192 -12.46 8.75 -7.64
C VAL A 192 -12.16 9.75 -6.53
N HIS A 193 -11.08 9.54 -5.77
CA HIS A 193 -10.71 10.39 -4.63
C HIS A 193 -10.36 11.81 -5.06
N GLN A 194 -9.80 11.99 -6.25
CA GLN A 194 -9.46 13.28 -6.80
C GLN A 194 -10.56 13.88 -7.70
N PHE A 195 -11.70 13.20 -7.86
CA PHE A 195 -12.79 13.67 -8.72
C PHE A 195 -13.25 15.09 -8.37
N PHE A 196 -13.34 15.40 -7.08
CA PHE A 196 -13.81 16.69 -6.58
C PHE A 196 -12.77 17.80 -6.62
N LEU A 197 -11.52 17.50 -6.96
CA LEU A 197 -10.46 18.49 -6.98
C LEU A 197 -10.43 19.25 -8.31
N LYS A 198 -10.01 20.53 -8.25
CA LYS A 198 -9.74 21.34 -9.46
C LYS A 198 -8.62 20.72 -10.28
N GLU A 199 -7.56 20.27 -9.62
CA GLU A 199 -6.41 19.63 -10.24
C GLU A 199 -6.14 18.28 -9.62
N GLN A 200 -5.81 17.31 -10.46
CA GLN A 200 -5.44 15.98 -10.03
C GLN A 200 -3.92 15.81 -10.06
N LEU A 201 -3.38 15.17 -9.05
CA LEU A 201 -1.97 14.79 -8.98
C LEU A 201 -1.83 13.32 -9.43
N ASN A 202 -1.49 13.13 -10.70
CA ASN A 202 -1.23 11.81 -11.25
C ASN A 202 0.26 11.66 -11.58
N PRO A 203 0.84 10.46 -11.43
CA PRO A 203 2.20 10.18 -11.86
C PRO A 203 2.40 10.45 -13.37
N ILE A 204 3.59 10.90 -13.73
CA ILE A 204 4.05 11.04 -15.11
C ILE A 204 5.30 10.18 -15.24
N ASN A 205 5.30 9.22 -16.15
CA ASN A 205 6.37 8.23 -16.27
C ASN A 205 6.69 7.52 -14.94
N GLY A 206 5.64 7.17 -14.20
CA GLY A 206 5.76 6.49 -12.91
C GLY A 206 6.24 7.37 -11.74
N GLU A 207 6.34 8.70 -11.91
CA GLU A 207 6.91 9.60 -10.92
C GLU A 207 5.98 10.79 -10.63
N ILE A 208 6.03 11.28 -9.38
CA ILE A 208 5.42 12.56 -8.96
C ILE A 208 6.56 13.53 -8.65
N SER A 209 6.67 14.61 -9.45
CA SER A 209 7.69 15.64 -9.22
C SER A 209 7.33 16.53 -8.04
N VAL A 210 8.31 16.82 -7.17
CA VAL A 210 8.16 17.75 -6.03
C VAL A 210 7.75 19.15 -6.49
N SER A 211 8.18 19.60 -7.67
CA SER A 211 7.77 20.90 -8.24
C SER A 211 6.26 21.04 -8.46
N ARG A 212 5.51 19.94 -8.43
CA ARG A 212 4.04 19.93 -8.51
C ARG A 212 3.35 20.10 -7.15
N LEU A 213 4.12 20.22 -6.07
CA LEU A 213 3.65 20.32 -4.68
C LEU A 213 3.74 21.75 -4.13
N GLU A 214 3.89 22.78 -4.98
CA GLU A 214 4.14 24.17 -4.56
C GLU A 214 2.88 24.93 -4.07
N LYS A 215 1.69 24.32 -4.22
CA LYS A 215 0.46 24.97 -3.77
C LYS A 215 0.35 25.01 -2.25
N PRO A 216 -0.28 26.07 -1.67
CA PRO A 216 -0.51 26.17 -0.24
C PRO A 216 -1.22 24.94 0.34
N GLY A 217 -0.89 24.58 1.57
CA GLY A 217 -1.38 23.37 2.23
C GLY A 217 -0.88 22.13 1.51
N VAL A 218 -1.76 21.19 1.20
CA VAL A 218 -1.48 19.96 0.42
C VAL A 218 -1.93 20.10 -1.05
N GLY A 219 -2.27 21.30 -1.51
CA GLY A 219 -2.67 21.58 -2.89
C GLY A 219 -4.04 21.02 -3.28
N MET A 220 -4.87 20.64 -2.32
CA MET A 220 -6.22 20.10 -2.57
C MET A 220 -7.24 21.22 -2.57
N GLU A 221 -7.64 21.69 -3.75
CA GLU A 221 -8.69 22.68 -3.93
C GLU A 221 -9.95 22.02 -4.48
N ILE A 222 -11.11 22.23 -3.83
CA ILE A 222 -12.40 21.72 -4.27
C ILE A 222 -12.83 22.44 -5.56
N ASN A 223 -13.33 21.68 -6.50
CA ASN A 223 -13.97 22.20 -7.70
C ASN A 223 -15.44 22.50 -7.40
N GLU A 224 -15.75 23.76 -7.18
CA GLU A 224 -17.10 24.25 -6.83
C GLU A 224 -18.18 23.80 -7.83
N ASN A 225 -17.82 23.61 -9.10
CA ASN A 225 -18.78 23.14 -10.12
C ASN A 225 -19.21 21.67 -9.93
N LYS A 226 -18.57 20.95 -8.99
CA LYS A 226 -18.89 19.56 -8.65
C LYS A 226 -19.57 19.43 -7.28
N VAL A 227 -19.86 20.55 -6.63
CA VAL A 227 -20.56 20.58 -5.35
C VAL A 227 -22.07 20.69 -5.62
N GLU A 228 -22.84 19.71 -5.20
CA GLU A 228 -24.31 19.70 -5.35
C GLU A 228 -25.00 20.45 -4.20
N SER A 229 -24.44 20.39 -3.00
CA SER A 229 -24.99 21.07 -1.82
C SER A 229 -23.90 21.38 -0.81
N GLU A 230 -24.04 22.47 -0.08
CA GLU A 230 -23.18 22.89 1.01
C GLU A 230 -24.01 23.15 2.28
N LYS A 231 -23.50 22.73 3.44
CA LYS A 231 -24.07 23.00 4.73
C LYS A 231 -22.99 23.47 5.69
N ILE A 232 -23.16 24.68 6.21
CA ILE A 232 -22.31 25.17 7.29
C ILE A 232 -22.74 24.49 8.60
N LEU A 233 -21.82 23.75 9.23
CA LEU A 233 -22.02 23.15 10.54
C LEU A 233 -21.59 24.19 11.59
N SER A 234 -22.54 24.64 12.42
CA SER A 234 -22.25 25.46 13.60
C SER A 234 -22.27 24.56 14.84
N TRP A 235 -21.25 24.68 15.67
CA TRP A 235 -21.20 24.04 16.98
C TRP A 235 -21.63 25.12 18.01
N SER A 236 -22.77 24.94 18.68
CA SER A 236 -23.08 25.69 19.88
C SER A 236 -22.49 24.97 21.07
N ASN A 237 -21.75 25.69 21.90
CA ASN A 237 -21.29 25.22 23.21
C ASN A 237 -22.42 25.44 24.24
N ASP A 238 -23.61 24.86 24.01
CA ASP A 238 -24.70 24.89 25.00
C ASP A 238 -24.62 23.67 25.91
#